data_0cabae866605040cc6df4163765fb9e4
#
_entry.id   0cabae866605040cc6df4163765fb9e4
#
_cell.length_a   1.000
_cell.length_b   1.000
_cell.length_c   1.000
_cell.angle_alpha   90.00
_cell.angle_beta   90.00
_cell.angle_gamma   90.00
#
_symmetry.space_group_name_H-M   'P 1'
#
loop_
_entity.id
_entity.type
_entity.pdbx_description
1 polymer ?
#
loop_
_entity_poly.entity_id
_entity_poly.type
_entity_poly.pdbx_seq_one_letter_code
_entity_poly.pdbx_strand_id
1 'polypeptide(L)'
;HLTVQRSIPYLEMGRDGICRVEEHLYSKTVRFYDINYQLAQNEDKNTIFESWCDFLNYFDSSIRFQLSFINHKSDMSEYNKVIQIEPQHDQFDDVRMEYAQMLKQQLAKGNNGLVRTKYITFSIEAKSVKEAKPRLERIETDILNNFKVLGVKAYPLNGVERLQIMYEMFHQEEERKFEFSYDRILQSGMTTKDFIAPTSFLFKSGKDFQMGDTIGAVSYLNILAPELTDKVLAEFLDMDKNLVVSIHVQSVDQLKAIKLIKGKITDLDRMKIEEQKKAVRSGYDMEIIPSDLATYGG
;
A
#
# COMPACT_ATOMS: atom_id res chain seq x y z
N HIS A 1 -20.06 -10.46 21.65
CA HIS A 1 -19.92 -10.64 20.20
C HIS A 1 -19.52 -9.30 19.57
N LEU A 2 -18.39 -9.26 18.86
CA LEU A 2 -17.99 -8.14 18.03
C LEU A 2 -18.93 -8.09 16.82
N THR A 3 -19.52 -6.94 16.56
CA THR A 3 -20.25 -6.74 15.30
C THR A 3 -19.27 -6.63 14.13
N VAL A 4 -19.73 -6.90 12.91
CA VAL A 4 -18.92 -6.78 11.70
C VAL A 4 -18.29 -5.38 11.59
N GLN A 5 -19.06 -4.35 11.86
CA GLN A 5 -18.61 -2.95 11.85
C GLN A 5 -17.45 -2.70 12.83
N ARG A 6 -17.52 -3.30 14.02
CA ARG A 6 -16.45 -3.18 15.03
C ARG A 6 -15.17 -3.91 14.65
N SER A 7 -15.25 -4.88 13.75
CA SER A 7 -14.08 -5.60 13.22
C SER A 7 -13.31 -4.79 12.18
N ILE A 8 -13.89 -3.74 11.59
CA ILE A 8 -13.23 -2.89 10.61
C ILE A 8 -12.30 -1.91 11.35
N PRO A 9 -10.98 -1.96 11.09
CA PRO A 9 -9.98 -1.33 11.95
C PRO A 9 -9.72 0.16 11.62
N TYR A 10 -10.73 1.00 11.73
CA TYR A 10 -10.57 2.46 11.81
C TYR A 10 -11.67 3.04 12.70
N LEU A 11 -11.48 4.25 13.19
CA LEU A 11 -12.43 4.92 14.08
C LEU A 11 -13.40 5.82 13.30
N GLU A 12 -12.88 6.64 12.39
CA GLU A 12 -13.65 7.64 11.67
C GLU A 12 -13.08 7.92 10.29
N MET A 13 -13.93 8.17 9.29
CA MET A 13 -13.56 8.61 7.96
C MET A 13 -14.18 9.98 7.68
N GLY A 14 -13.35 11.02 7.56
CA GLY A 14 -13.77 12.36 7.23
C GLY A 14 -14.09 12.56 5.75
N ARG A 15 -14.93 13.56 5.43
CA ARG A 15 -15.28 13.94 4.03
C ARG A 15 -14.05 14.27 3.20
N ASP A 16 -13.04 14.87 3.80
CA ASP A 16 -11.78 15.28 3.17
C ASP A 16 -10.78 14.11 2.95
N GLY A 17 -11.17 12.89 3.30
CA GLY A 17 -10.34 11.71 3.17
C GLY A 17 -9.40 11.48 4.35
N ILE A 18 -9.42 12.31 5.38
CA ILE A 18 -8.66 12.04 6.61
C ILE A 18 -9.35 10.93 7.37
N CYS A 19 -8.65 9.83 7.57
CA CYS A 19 -9.09 8.71 8.37
C CYS A 19 -8.42 8.75 9.73
N ARG A 20 -9.21 8.75 10.79
CA ARG A 20 -8.74 8.46 12.13
C ARG A 20 -8.68 6.95 12.29
N VAL A 21 -7.47 6.40 12.20
CA VAL A 21 -7.25 4.94 12.25
C VAL A 21 -7.30 4.45 13.70
N GLU A 22 -6.58 5.13 14.57
CA GLU A 22 -6.52 4.91 16.00
C GLU A 22 -6.69 6.24 16.74
N GLU A 23 -6.68 6.22 18.06
CA GLU A 23 -6.93 7.41 18.88
C GLU A 23 -6.08 8.62 18.46
N HIS A 24 -4.81 8.37 18.13
CA HIS A 24 -3.85 9.41 17.74
C HIS A 24 -3.19 9.19 16.39
N LEU A 25 -3.71 8.27 15.57
CA LEU A 25 -3.17 7.95 14.25
C LEU A 25 -4.14 8.39 13.16
N TYR A 26 -3.66 9.23 12.24
CA TYR A 26 -4.44 9.81 11.14
C TYR A 26 -3.77 9.53 9.81
N SER A 27 -4.56 9.23 8.80
CA SER A 27 -4.06 8.88 7.46
C SER A 27 -4.80 9.60 6.34
N LYS A 28 -4.11 9.75 5.21
CA LYS A 28 -4.70 10.10 3.91
C LYS A 28 -4.18 9.14 2.84
N THR A 29 -4.85 9.10 1.71
CA THR A 29 -4.51 8.21 0.59
C THR A 29 -4.46 8.99 -0.71
N VAL A 30 -3.47 8.70 -1.54
CA VAL A 30 -3.30 9.18 -2.90
C VAL A 30 -3.35 8.00 -3.85
N ARG A 31 -4.15 8.12 -4.92
CA ARG A 31 -4.18 7.17 -6.03
C ARG A 31 -3.18 7.60 -7.09
N PHE A 32 -2.43 6.65 -7.65
CA PHE A 32 -1.46 6.97 -8.69
C PHE A 32 -1.46 5.92 -9.81
N TYR A 33 -0.98 6.34 -10.99
CA TYR A 33 -0.89 5.49 -12.17
C TYR A 33 0.54 4.99 -12.40
N ASP A 34 0.72 4.17 -13.42
CA ASP A 34 2.01 3.58 -13.75
C ASP A 34 3.01 4.59 -14.31
N ILE A 35 4.29 4.36 -13.99
CA ILE A 35 5.41 4.85 -14.79
C ILE A 35 5.68 3.84 -15.91
N ASN A 36 5.92 4.34 -17.12
CA ASN A 36 6.27 3.50 -18.24
C ASN A 36 7.78 3.16 -18.23
N TYR A 37 8.22 2.54 -17.15
CA TYR A 37 9.63 2.20 -16.92
C TYR A 37 10.20 1.22 -17.95
N GLN A 38 9.41 0.23 -18.36
CA GLN A 38 9.87 -0.82 -19.27
C GLN A 38 10.16 -0.33 -20.69
N LEU A 39 9.48 0.73 -21.14
CA LEU A 39 9.67 1.33 -22.46
C LEU A 39 10.71 2.46 -22.46
N ALA A 40 11.20 2.86 -21.31
CA ALA A 40 12.20 3.90 -21.17
C ALA A 40 13.58 3.41 -21.65
N GLN A 41 14.39 4.32 -22.20
CA GLN A 41 15.79 4.07 -22.47
C GLN A 41 16.59 3.93 -21.16
N ASN A 42 17.79 3.35 -21.22
CA ASN A 42 18.57 3.07 -20.01
C ASN A 42 18.90 4.34 -19.19
N GLU A 43 19.18 5.45 -19.84
CA GLU A 43 19.43 6.73 -19.15
C GLU A 43 18.17 7.23 -18.44
N ASP A 44 17.00 7.11 -19.10
CA ASP A 44 15.70 7.47 -18.50
C ASP A 44 15.36 6.56 -17.31
N LYS A 45 15.71 5.27 -17.40
CA LYS A 45 15.51 4.32 -16.28
C LYS A 45 16.30 4.71 -15.05
N ASN A 46 17.56 5.12 -15.21
CA ASN A 46 18.37 5.61 -14.10
C ASN A 46 17.78 6.87 -13.46
N THR A 47 17.36 7.82 -14.29
CA THR A 47 16.69 9.05 -13.80
C THR A 47 15.39 8.74 -13.06
N ILE A 48 14.58 7.81 -13.57
CA ILE A 48 13.34 7.36 -12.91
C ILE A 48 13.69 6.70 -11.58
N PHE A 49 14.71 5.83 -11.55
CA PHE A 49 15.14 5.17 -10.33
C PHE A 49 15.64 6.15 -9.27
N GLU A 50 16.49 7.11 -9.65
CA GLU A 50 16.97 8.17 -8.75
C GLU A 50 15.81 9.00 -8.19
N SER A 51 14.86 9.37 -9.05
CA SER A 51 13.65 10.12 -8.63
C SER A 51 12.78 9.32 -7.67
N TRP A 52 12.69 8.00 -7.85
CA TRP A 52 12.02 7.12 -6.89
C TRP A 52 12.76 7.05 -5.56
N CYS A 53 14.08 6.96 -5.58
CA CYS A 53 14.89 6.98 -4.35
C CYS A 53 14.68 8.31 -3.60
N ASP A 54 14.69 9.44 -4.30
CA ASP A 54 14.43 10.75 -3.71
C ASP A 54 13.02 10.83 -3.13
N PHE A 55 12.03 10.28 -3.83
CA PHE A 55 10.66 10.21 -3.34
C PHE A 55 10.54 9.39 -2.06
N LEU A 56 11.16 8.21 -2.00
CA LEU A 56 11.13 7.37 -0.80
C LEU A 56 11.91 8.00 0.36
N ASN A 57 13.00 8.72 0.07
CA ASN A 57 13.79 9.44 1.07
C ASN A 57 13.09 10.68 1.63
N TYR A 58 12.03 11.16 1.00
CA TYR A 58 11.20 12.22 1.53
C TYR A 58 10.57 11.85 2.89
N PHE A 59 10.19 10.59 3.08
CA PHE A 59 9.51 10.15 4.29
C PHE A 59 10.50 9.96 5.43
N ASP A 60 10.37 10.79 6.47
CA ASP A 60 11.11 10.64 7.72
C ASP A 60 10.44 9.62 8.67
N SER A 61 11.04 9.42 9.84
CA SER A 61 10.54 8.45 10.83
C SER A 61 9.18 8.81 11.45
N SER A 62 8.71 10.06 11.29
CA SER A 62 7.40 10.51 11.77
C SER A 62 6.25 10.16 10.82
N ILE A 63 6.56 9.77 9.58
CA ILE A 63 5.60 9.43 8.55
C ILE A 63 5.70 7.94 8.24
N ARG A 64 4.62 7.19 8.50
CA ARG A 64 4.49 5.82 8.04
C ARG A 64 3.75 5.84 6.72
N PHE A 65 4.12 4.99 5.77
CA PHE A 65 3.35 4.86 4.55
C PHE A 65 3.19 3.41 4.12
N GLN A 66 2.19 3.19 3.32
CA GLN A 66 1.82 1.90 2.76
C GLN A 66 1.57 2.07 1.27
N LEU A 67 2.23 1.24 0.47
CA LEU A 67 1.88 1.05 -0.93
C LEU A 67 0.89 -0.11 -1.04
N SER A 68 -0.20 0.12 -1.73
CA SER A 68 -1.24 -0.90 -1.94
C SER A 68 -1.48 -1.07 -3.44
N PHE A 69 -1.43 -2.32 -3.88
CA PHE A 69 -1.71 -2.75 -5.25
C PHE A 69 -2.93 -3.65 -5.19
N ILE A 70 -4.00 -3.24 -5.87
CA ILE A 70 -5.26 -3.98 -5.88
C ILE A 70 -5.53 -4.45 -7.30
N ASN A 71 -5.55 -5.77 -7.49
CA ASN A 71 -5.96 -6.40 -8.73
C ASN A 71 -7.43 -6.80 -8.61
N HIS A 72 -8.23 -6.29 -9.53
CA HIS A 72 -9.61 -6.75 -9.73
C HIS A 72 -9.70 -7.50 -11.05
N LYS A 73 -10.22 -8.72 -10.99
CA LYS A 73 -10.66 -9.45 -12.17
C LYS A 73 -12.12 -9.10 -12.43
N SER A 74 -12.39 -8.39 -13.54
CA SER A 74 -13.76 -8.08 -13.95
C SER A 74 -14.08 -8.73 -15.28
N ASP A 75 -15.30 -9.24 -15.41
CA ASP A 75 -15.84 -9.59 -16.72
C ASP A 75 -16.03 -8.33 -17.57
N MET A 76 -15.88 -8.47 -18.89
CA MET A 76 -16.04 -7.34 -19.82
C MET A 76 -17.41 -6.65 -19.70
N SER A 77 -18.42 -7.34 -19.18
CA SER A 77 -19.75 -6.77 -18.90
C SER A 77 -19.78 -5.86 -17.68
N GLU A 78 -18.87 -6.05 -16.70
CA GLU A 78 -18.74 -5.23 -15.50
C GLU A 78 -17.72 -4.09 -15.66
N TYR A 79 -17.07 -4.05 -16.79
CA TYR A 79 -16.02 -3.11 -17.19
C TYR A 79 -16.34 -1.65 -16.85
N ASN A 80 -17.56 -1.21 -17.11
CA ASN A 80 -17.98 0.15 -16.85
C ASN A 80 -18.10 0.48 -15.35
N LYS A 81 -18.32 -0.52 -14.49
CA LYS A 81 -18.45 -0.31 -13.02
C LYS A 81 -17.08 -0.07 -12.37
N VAL A 82 -16.06 -0.83 -12.78
CA VAL A 82 -14.72 -0.77 -12.20
C VAL A 82 -13.97 0.50 -12.61
N ILE A 83 -14.30 1.08 -13.78
CA ILE A 83 -13.64 2.27 -14.34
C ILE A 83 -14.47 3.53 -14.14
N GLN A 84 -15.64 3.44 -13.58
CA GLN A 84 -16.49 4.59 -13.34
C GLN A 84 -15.92 5.42 -12.18
N ILE A 85 -14.97 6.30 -12.51
CA ILE A 85 -14.46 7.32 -11.61
C ILE A 85 -15.40 8.51 -11.75
N GLU A 86 -16.23 8.73 -10.73
CA GLU A 86 -17.21 9.81 -10.74
C GLU A 86 -16.54 11.15 -10.42
N PRO A 87 -16.94 12.25 -11.08
CA PRO A 87 -16.54 13.60 -10.70
C PRO A 87 -16.91 13.88 -9.24
N GLN A 88 -16.01 14.51 -8.52
CA GLN A 88 -16.23 14.91 -7.12
C GLN A 88 -16.46 16.40 -6.96
N HIS A 89 -16.51 17.14 -8.10
CA HIS A 89 -16.69 18.57 -8.16
C HIS A 89 -15.62 19.36 -7.41
N ASP A 90 -14.37 18.92 -7.54
CA ASP A 90 -13.19 19.56 -6.99
C ASP A 90 -12.10 19.79 -8.07
N GLN A 91 -10.99 20.39 -7.68
CA GLN A 91 -9.88 20.74 -8.57
C GLN A 91 -9.17 19.52 -9.21
N PHE A 92 -9.48 18.30 -8.83
CA PHE A 92 -8.86 17.07 -9.33
C PHE A 92 -9.72 16.31 -10.33
N ASP A 93 -10.86 16.82 -10.73
CA ASP A 93 -11.76 16.11 -11.66
C ASP A 93 -11.14 15.88 -13.03
N ASP A 94 -10.35 16.83 -13.53
CA ASP A 94 -9.62 16.64 -14.80
C ASP A 94 -8.62 15.48 -14.68
N VAL A 95 -7.91 15.37 -13.55
CA VAL A 95 -6.98 14.27 -13.31
C VAL A 95 -7.73 12.94 -13.19
N ARG A 96 -8.90 12.92 -12.53
CA ARG A 96 -9.75 11.72 -12.45
C ARG A 96 -10.24 11.26 -13.81
N MET A 97 -10.70 12.19 -14.66
CA MET A 97 -11.13 11.86 -16.02
C MET A 97 -10.00 11.29 -16.85
N GLU A 98 -8.83 11.91 -16.80
CA GLU A 98 -7.64 11.42 -17.50
C GLU A 98 -7.23 10.03 -17.00
N TYR A 99 -7.23 9.82 -15.68
CA TYR A 99 -6.95 8.53 -15.07
C TYR A 99 -7.95 7.45 -15.53
N ALA A 100 -9.24 7.75 -15.54
CA ALA A 100 -10.28 6.85 -16.02
C ALA A 100 -10.09 6.46 -17.48
N GLN A 101 -9.70 7.42 -18.30
CA GLN A 101 -9.42 7.18 -19.72
C GLN A 101 -8.20 6.27 -19.90
N MET A 102 -7.14 6.49 -19.11
CA MET A 102 -5.95 5.63 -19.12
C MET A 102 -6.28 4.19 -18.71
N LEU A 103 -7.12 3.98 -17.69
CA LEU A 103 -7.61 2.66 -17.32
C LEU A 103 -8.41 1.98 -18.44
N LYS A 104 -9.30 2.72 -19.11
CA LYS A 104 -10.06 2.21 -20.27
C LYS A 104 -9.14 1.76 -21.41
N GLN A 105 -8.11 2.55 -21.71
CA GLN A 105 -7.12 2.20 -22.73
C GLN A 105 -6.30 0.97 -22.35
N GLN A 106 -5.95 0.83 -21.07
CA GLN A 106 -5.22 -0.34 -20.56
C GLN A 106 -6.04 -1.62 -20.72
N LEU A 107 -7.33 -1.57 -20.41
CA LEU A 107 -8.23 -2.71 -20.56
C LEU A 107 -8.49 -3.07 -22.03
N ALA A 108 -8.62 -2.06 -22.90
CA ALA A 108 -8.78 -2.28 -24.36
C ALA A 108 -7.58 -3.01 -25.00
N LYS A 109 -6.39 -2.94 -24.37
CA LYS A 109 -5.18 -3.64 -24.83
C LYS A 109 -5.13 -5.14 -24.49
N GLY A 110 -6.17 -5.71 -23.89
CA GLY A 110 -6.34 -7.16 -23.79
C GLY A 110 -5.76 -7.81 -22.52
N ASN A 111 -5.76 -7.13 -21.40
CA ASN A 111 -5.27 -7.67 -20.11
C ASN A 111 -6.27 -8.62 -19.42
N ASN A 112 -6.92 -9.52 -20.14
CA ASN A 112 -7.79 -10.58 -19.60
C ASN A 112 -8.83 -10.11 -18.55
N GLY A 113 -9.28 -8.84 -18.62
CA GLY A 113 -10.20 -8.28 -17.63
C GLY A 113 -9.57 -7.92 -16.28
N LEU A 114 -8.26 -7.94 -16.16
CA LEU A 114 -7.56 -7.56 -14.94
C LEU A 114 -7.35 -6.05 -14.87
N VAL A 115 -7.91 -5.41 -13.86
CA VAL A 115 -7.69 -3.99 -13.53
C VAL A 115 -6.81 -3.91 -12.31
N ARG A 116 -5.70 -3.18 -12.41
CA ARG A 116 -4.80 -2.89 -11.30
C ARG A 116 -4.89 -1.43 -10.89
N THR A 117 -5.14 -1.21 -9.62
CA THR A 117 -5.13 0.14 -9.03
C THR A 117 -4.05 0.24 -7.95
N LYS A 118 -3.49 1.42 -7.78
CA LYS A 118 -2.35 1.66 -6.90
C LYS A 118 -2.61 2.86 -6.01
N TYR A 119 -2.24 2.69 -4.75
CA TYR A 119 -2.44 3.69 -3.72
C TYR A 119 -1.21 3.83 -2.85
N ILE A 120 -0.94 5.05 -2.42
CA ILE A 120 -0.07 5.33 -1.29
C ILE A 120 -0.91 5.92 -0.17
N THR A 121 -0.90 5.24 0.97
CA THR A 121 -1.53 5.70 2.20
C THR A 121 -0.43 6.09 3.18
N PHE A 122 -0.49 7.30 3.68
CA PHE A 122 0.49 7.84 4.63
C PHE A 122 -0.21 8.24 5.91
N SER A 123 0.47 8.09 7.03
CA SER A 123 -0.07 8.33 8.36
C SER A 123 0.92 9.01 9.27
N ILE A 124 0.37 9.80 10.18
CA ILE A 124 1.10 10.52 11.22
C ILE A 124 0.40 10.39 12.56
N GLU A 125 1.16 10.50 13.62
CA GLU A 125 0.61 10.66 14.96
C GLU A 125 0.32 12.12 15.26
N ALA A 126 -0.86 12.40 15.82
CA ALA A 126 -1.28 13.72 16.25
C ALA A 126 -2.30 13.62 17.39
N LYS A 127 -2.40 14.66 18.20
CA LYS A 127 -3.33 14.70 19.34
C LYS A 127 -4.79 14.87 18.93
N SER A 128 -5.03 15.45 17.77
CA SER A 128 -6.37 15.70 17.25
C SER A 128 -6.35 15.82 15.72
N VAL A 129 -7.53 15.71 15.11
CA VAL A 129 -7.71 15.94 13.66
C VAL A 129 -7.30 17.37 13.27
N LYS A 130 -7.53 18.34 14.15
CA LYS A 130 -7.17 19.75 13.92
C LYS A 130 -5.63 19.93 13.78
N GLU A 131 -4.86 19.17 14.52
CA GLU A 131 -3.40 19.14 14.42
C GLU A 131 -2.94 18.31 13.21
N ALA A 132 -3.59 17.18 12.96
CA ALA A 132 -3.23 16.26 11.89
C ALA A 132 -3.46 16.85 10.49
N LYS A 133 -4.59 17.54 10.29
CA LYS A 133 -5.05 18.00 8.98
C LYS A 133 -4.02 18.84 8.21
N PRO A 134 -3.47 19.94 8.74
CA PRO A 134 -2.51 20.75 8.00
C PRO A 134 -1.21 20.00 7.68
N ARG A 135 -0.78 19.10 8.56
CA ARG A 135 0.40 18.26 8.35
C ARG A 135 0.15 17.22 7.25
N LEU A 136 -1.00 16.56 7.24
CA LEU A 136 -1.36 15.59 6.21
C LEU A 136 -1.57 16.26 4.84
N GLU A 137 -2.18 17.44 4.80
CA GLU A 137 -2.36 18.22 3.56
C GLU A 137 -1.01 18.64 2.96
N ARG A 138 -0.05 19.01 3.80
CA ARG A 138 1.30 19.31 3.34
C ARG A 138 2.01 18.10 2.76
N ILE A 139 1.96 16.96 3.46
CA ILE A 139 2.54 15.70 2.98
C ILE A 139 1.88 15.28 1.66
N GLU A 140 0.56 15.40 1.56
CA GLU A 140 -0.19 15.13 0.33
C GLU A 140 0.31 15.98 -0.84
N THR A 141 0.49 17.28 -0.64
CA THR A 141 1.03 18.18 -1.65
C THR A 141 2.43 17.77 -2.10
N ASP A 142 3.29 17.42 -1.16
CA ASP A 142 4.65 16.99 -1.44
C ASP A 142 4.67 15.65 -2.21
N ILE A 143 3.81 14.71 -1.85
CA ILE A 143 3.63 13.44 -2.57
C ILE A 143 3.18 13.68 -4.01
N LEU A 144 2.17 14.52 -4.21
CA LEU A 144 1.67 14.86 -5.55
C LEU A 144 2.75 15.53 -6.40
N ASN A 145 3.56 16.41 -5.82
CA ASN A 145 4.69 17.04 -6.51
C ASN A 145 5.76 16.01 -6.88
N ASN A 146 6.09 15.09 -6.01
CA ASN A 146 7.02 13.99 -6.32
C ASN A 146 6.52 13.11 -7.47
N PHE A 147 5.24 12.74 -7.47
CA PHE A 147 4.64 12.01 -8.58
C PHE A 147 4.68 12.82 -9.89
N LYS A 148 4.45 14.12 -9.82
CA LYS A 148 4.56 14.99 -10.99
C LYS A 148 5.96 15.01 -11.59
N VAL A 149 7.00 15.05 -10.74
CA VAL A 149 8.42 14.95 -11.17
C VAL A 149 8.68 13.60 -11.87
N LEU A 150 8.09 12.52 -11.37
CA LEU A 150 8.17 11.19 -11.98
C LEU A 150 7.33 11.05 -13.27
N GLY A 151 6.54 12.06 -13.64
CA GLY A 151 5.61 11.98 -14.75
C GLY A 151 4.41 11.05 -14.50
N VAL A 152 4.10 10.78 -13.24
CA VAL A 152 3.00 9.90 -12.82
C VAL A 152 1.75 10.72 -12.54
N LYS A 153 0.64 10.32 -13.15
CA LYS A 153 -0.67 10.87 -12.79
C LYS A 153 -1.08 10.38 -11.42
N ALA A 154 -1.50 11.31 -10.56
CA ALA A 154 -1.91 11.02 -9.20
C ALA A 154 -2.93 12.04 -8.71
N TYR A 155 -3.82 11.62 -7.83
CA TYR A 155 -4.76 12.51 -7.15
C TYR A 155 -5.09 12.01 -5.75
N PRO A 156 -5.38 12.91 -4.80
CA PRO A 156 -5.76 12.53 -3.46
C PRO A 156 -7.19 11.99 -3.45
N LEU A 157 -7.44 11.00 -2.59
CA LEU A 157 -8.77 10.45 -2.38
C LEU A 157 -9.49 11.21 -1.26
N ASN A 158 -10.76 11.53 -1.52
CA ASN A 158 -11.67 12.01 -0.47
C ASN A 158 -12.29 10.84 0.31
N GLY A 159 -13.12 11.15 1.31
CA GLY A 159 -13.73 10.13 2.16
C GLY A 159 -14.63 9.16 1.40
N VAL A 160 -15.43 9.65 0.46
CA VAL A 160 -16.30 8.81 -0.37
C VAL A 160 -15.49 7.82 -1.20
N GLU A 161 -14.42 8.29 -1.84
CA GLU A 161 -13.55 7.48 -2.67
C GLU A 161 -12.81 6.40 -1.85
N ARG A 162 -12.32 6.74 -0.65
CA ARG A 162 -11.71 5.76 0.25
C ARG A 162 -12.70 4.71 0.73
N LEU A 163 -13.93 5.11 1.08
CA LEU A 163 -15.00 4.19 1.46
C LEU A 163 -15.41 3.29 0.31
N GLN A 164 -15.45 3.79 -0.91
CA GLN A 164 -15.75 3.00 -2.11
C GLN A 164 -14.74 1.88 -2.32
N ILE A 165 -13.45 2.16 -2.18
CA ILE A 165 -12.41 1.13 -2.29
C ILE A 165 -12.63 0.03 -1.24
N MET A 166 -12.91 0.39 0.01
CA MET A 166 -13.19 -0.58 1.07
C MET A 166 -14.47 -1.37 0.78
N TYR A 167 -15.51 -0.71 0.29
CA TYR A 167 -16.74 -1.38 -0.11
C TYR A 167 -16.49 -2.44 -1.19
N GLU A 168 -15.77 -2.08 -2.24
CA GLU A 168 -15.42 -3.00 -3.33
C GLU A 168 -14.57 -4.18 -2.85
N MET A 169 -13.66 -3.96 -1.91
CA MET A 169 -12.89 -5.04 -1.28
C MET A 169 -13.74 -5.98 -0.45
N PHE A 170 -14.75 -5.48 0.25
CA PHE A 170 -15.63 -6.27 1.10
C PHE A 170 -16.79 -6.94 0.35
N HIS A 171 -17.11 -6.47 -0.86
CA HIS A 171 -18.25 -6.91 -1.67
C HIS A 171 -17.82 -7.30 -3.10
N GLN A 172 -16.81 -8.14 -3.22
CA GLN A 172 -16.15 -8.46 -4.49
C GLN A 172 -17.06 -9.11 -5.53
N GLU A 173 -18.07 -9.86 -5.10
CA GLU A 173 -18.99 -10.60 -5.98
C GLU A 173 -20.39 -9.97 -6.04
N GLU A 174 -20.59 -8.83 -5.41
CA GLU A 174 -21.89 -8.17 -5.41
C GLU A 174 -22.03 -7.22 -6.61
N GLU A 175 -23.10 -7.38 -7.38
CA GLU A 175 -23.44 -6.46 -8.47
C GLU A 175 -23.91 -5.07 -8.00
N ARG A 176 -24.05 -4.90 -6.69
CA ARG A 176 -24.61 -3.70 -6.07
C ARG A 176 -23.60 -2.55 -6.14
N LYS A 177 -23.99 -1.43 -6.76
CA LYS A 177 -23.21 -0.19 -6.74
C LYS A 177 -23.14 0.37 -5.31
N PHE A 178 -21.97 0.88 -4.91
CA PHE A 178 -21.78 1.62 -3.68
C PHE A 178 -22.55 2.94 -3.74
N GLU A 179 -23.58 3.07 -2.90
CA GLU A 179 -24.42 4.27 -2.78
C GLU A 179 -24.23 4.87 -1.39
N PHE A 180 -23.42 5.92 -1.32
CA PHE A 180 -23.10 6.59 -0.06
C PHE A 180 -23.01 8.10 -0.24
N SER A 181 -23.52 8.83 0.76
CA SER A 181 -23.25 10.24 0.96
C SER A 181 -23.16 10.55 2.45
N TYR A 182 -22.35 11.53 2.82
CA TYR A 182 -22.23 11.94 4.22
C TYR A 182 -23.53 12.53 4.79
N ASP A 183 -24.39 13.07 3.96
CA ASP A 183 -25.70 13.59 4.40
C ASP A 183 -26.62 12.48 4.92
N ARG A 184 -26.48 11.26 4.39
CA ARG A 184 -27.23 10.09 4.87
C ARG A 184 -26.82 9.68 6.29
N ILE A 185 -25.54 9.84 6.67
CA ILE A 185 -25.06 9.59 8.04
C ILE A 185 -25.73 10.54 9.02
N LEU A 186 -25.78 11.84 8.70
CA LEU A 186 -26.37 12.87 9.57
C LEU A 186 -27.84 12.61 9.83
N GLN A 187 -28.56 12.02 8.88
CA GLN A 187 -29.99 11.74 8.97
C GLN A 187 -30.29 10.41 9.67
N SER A 188 -29.44 9.42 9.58
CA SER A 188 -29.71 8.04 9.98
C SER A 188 -29.11 7.62 11.32
N GLY A 189 -28.16 8.40 11.86
CA GLY A 189 -27.37 7.98 13.03
C GLY A 189 -26.43 6.79 12.79
N MET A 190 -26.27 6.38 11.53
CA MET A 190 -25.33 5.34 11.10
C MET A 190 -23.92 5.90 11.03
N THR A 191 -22.93 5.00 10.98
CA THR A 191 -21.52 5.34 10.77
C THR A 191 -21.09 4.98 9.35
N THR A 192 -19.94 5.46 8.92
CA THR A 192 -19.37 5.08 7.61
C THR A 192 -19.18 3.57 7.48
N LYS A 193 -18.90 2.88 8.58
CA LYS A 193 -18.74 1.43 8.61
C LYS A 193 -20.00 0.64 8.25
N ASP A 194 -21.16 1.18 8.57
CA ASP A 194 -22.44 0.54 8.26
C ASP A 194 -22.69 0.46 6.75
N PHE A 195 -22.10 1.36 5.98
CA PHE A 195 -22.25 1.41 4.52
C PHE A 195 -21.27 0.51 3.77
N ILE A 196 -20.13 0.17 4.38
CA ILE A 196 -19.08 -0.63 3.73
C ILE A 196 -18.97 -2.05 4.25
N ALA A 197 -19.50 -2.33 5.44
CA ALA A 197 -19.37 -3.63 6.09
C ALA A 197 -19.95 -4.77 5.25
N PRO A 198 -19.24 -5.92 5.13
CA PRO A 198 -19.83 -7.12 4.55
C PRO A 198 -20.92 -7.69 5.46
N THR A 199 -21.70 -8.62 4.94
CA THR A 199 -22.78 -9.27 5.71
C THR A 199 -22.25 -10.08 6.89
N SER A 200 -21.06 -10.65 6.76
CA SER A 200 -20.43 -11.46 7.81
C SER A 200 -18.91 -11.53 7.66
N PHE A 201 -18.23 -11.70 8.79
CA PHE A 201 -16.86 -12.20 8.86
C PHE A 201 -16.83 -13.51 9.64
N LEU A 202 -16.21 -14.54 9.09
CA LEU A 202 -16.02 -15.83 9.73
C LEU A 202 -14.55 -16.23 9.67
N PHE A 203 -13.96 -16.44 10.82
CA PHE A 203 -12.58 -16.88 11.00
C PHE A 203 -12.58 -18.27 11.68
N LYS A 204 -12.85 -19.33 10.88
CA LYS A 204 -12.95 -20.70 11.38
C LYS A 204 -11.62 -21.43 11.42
N SER A 205 -10.66 -20.97 10.63
CA SER A 205 -9.33 -21.57 10.54
C SER A 205 -8.25 -20.49 10.64
N GLY A 206 -7.01 -20.90 10.90
CA GLY A 206 -5.85 -19.99 10.85
C GLY A 206 -5.30 -19.77 9.43
N LYS A 207 -5.90 -20.38 8.40
CA LYS A 207 -5.41 -20.36 7.02
C LYS A 207 -6.25 -19.47 6.10
N ASP A 208 -7.55 -19.39 6.38
CA ASP A 208 -8.52 -18.68 5.56
C ASP A 208 -9.56 -17.96 6.42
N PHE A 209 -10.27 -17.06 5.79
CA PHE A 209 -11.45 -16.39 6.34
C PHE A 209 -12.56 -16.34 5.31
N GLN A 210 -13.78 -16.21 5.77
CA GLN A 210 -14.94 -15.98 4.92
C GLN A 210 -15.48 -14.58 5.17
N MET A 211 -15.78 -13.88 4.09
CA MET A 211 -16.32 -12.53 4.10
C MET A 211 -17.54 -12.49 3.17
N GLY A 212 -18.73 -12.46 3.77
CA GLY A 212 -19.96 -12.75 3.02
C GLY A 212 -19.87 -14.14 2.37
N ASP A 213 -20.01 -14.20 1.05
CA ASP A 213 -19.90 -15.43 0.26
C ASP A 213 -18.47 -15.66 -0.31
N THR A 214 -17.55 -14.73 -0.07
CA THR A 214 -16.18 -14.80 -0.57
C THR A 214 -15.25 -15.43 0.46
N ILE A 215 -14.37 -16.32 0.00
CA ILE A 215 -13.31 -16.92 0.82
C ILE A 215 -11.99 -16.24 0.48
N GLY A 216 -11.27 -15.81 1.49
CA GLY A 216 -9.98 -15.17 1.38
C GLY A 216 -8.92 -15.82 2.23
N ALA A 217 -7.66 -15.56 1.88
CA ALA A 217 -6.50 -15.93 2.67
C ALA A 217 -5.53 -14.75 2.73
N VAL A 218 -4.78 -14.65 3.83
CA VAL A 218 -3.74 -13.65 4.01
C VAL A 218 -2.41 -14.36 4.21
N SER A 219 -1.41 -13.92 3.46
CA SER A 219 -0.03 -14.37 3.60
C SER A 219 0.88 -13.16 3.77
N TYR A 220 2.01 -13.35 4.41
CA TYR A 220 3.03 -12.32 4.52
C TYR A 220 4.38 -12.89 4.12
N LEU A 221 5.22 -12.02 3.57
CA LEU A 221 6.58 -12.38 3.19
C LEU A 221 7.44 -12.39 4.46
N ASN A 222 7.87 -13.58 4.87
CA ASN A 222 8.61 -13.78 6.11
C ASN A 222 10.12 -13.74 5.91
N ILE A 223 10.60 -14.33 4.81
CA ILE A 223 12.02 -14.41 4.48
C ILE A 223 12.22 -13.86 3.08
N LEU A 224 13.07 -12.85 2.97
CA LEU A 224 13.50 -12.30 1.69
C LEU A 224 14.76 -13.03 1.21
N ALA A 225 14.89 -13.19 -0.10
CA ALA A 225 16.14 -13.62 -0.69
C ALA A 225 17.27 -12.61 -0.37
N PRO A 226 18.52 -13.04 -0.28
CA PRO A 226 19.67 -12.16 -0.04
C PRO A 226 19.78 -11.03 -1.07
N GLU A 227 19.40 -11.34 -2.31
CA GLU A 227 19.35 -10.38 -3.41
C GLU A 227 17.92 -10.31 -3.94
N LEU A 228 17.40 -9.10 -4.06
CA LEU A 228 16.10 -8.81 -4.64
C LEU A 228 16.28 -8.12 -5.98
N THR A 229 15.49 -8.54 -6.96
CA THR A 229 15.42 -7.89 -8.26
C THR A 229 14.19 -6.99 -8.33
N ASP A 230 14.14 -6.11 -9.33
CA ASP A 230 12.97 -5.29 -9.65
C ASP A 230 11.72 -6.09 -10.03
N LYS A 231 11.86 -7.41 -10.22
CA LYS A 231 10.77 -8.33 -10.56
C LYS A 231 10.21 -9.13 -9.38
N VAL A 232 10.68 -8.89 -8.17
CA VAL A 232 10.32 -9.70 -6.98
C VAL A 232 8.81 -9.83 -6.73
N LEU A 233 8.03 -8.83 -7.09
CA LEU A 233 6.57 -8.83 -6.95
C LEU A 233 5.82 -9.03 -8.27
N ALA A 234 6.51 -9.08 -9.41
CA ALA A 234 5.87 -9.11 -10.73
C ALA A 234 4.96 -10.33 -10.88
N GLU A 235 5.41 -11.51 -10.48
CA GLU A 235 4.63 -12.74 -10.56
C GLU A 235 3.34 -12.68 -9.75
N PHE A 236 3.38 -12.09 -8.56
CA PHE A 236 2.18 -11.90 -7.74
C PHE A 236 1.22 -10.90 -8.37
N LEU A 237 1.75 -9.76 -8.84
CA LEU A 237 0.94 -8.70 -9.43
C LEU A 237 0.33 -9.10 -10.77
N ASP A 238 0.94 -10.02 -11.50
CA ASP A 238 0.45 -10.52 -12.78
C ASP A 238 -0.51 -11.71 -12.64
N MET A 239 -0.78 -12.17 -11.43
CA MET A 239 -1.79 -13.21 -11.19
C MET A 239 -3.17 -12.75 -11.64
N ASP A 240 -3.82 -13.55 -12.47
CA ASP A 240 -5.19 -13.33 -12.98
C ASP A 240 -6.24 -13.66 -11.88
N LYS A 241 -6.18 -12.95 -10.77
CA LYS A 241 -7.05 -13.12 -9.59
C LYS A 241 -7.27 -11.81 -8.87
N ASN A 242 -8.33 -11.75 -8.09
CA ASN A 242 -8.53 -10.71 -7.08
C ASN A 242 -7.43 -10.83 -6.02
N LEU A 243 -6.58 -9.82 -5.94
CA LEU A 243 -5.41 -9.82 -5.09
C LEU A 243 -5.17 -8.42 -4.54
N VAL A 244 -4.80 -8.35 -3.27
CA VAL A 244 -4.30 -7.12 -2.63
C VAL A 244 -2.89 -7.38 -2.14
N VAL A 245 -1.93 -6.59 -2.61
CA VAL A 245 -0.56 -6.58 -2.10
C VAL A 245 -0.32 -5.28 -1.36
N SER A 246 0.09 -5.36 -0.11
CA SER A 246 0.41 -4.21 0.73
C SER A 246 1.86 -4.24 1.16
N ILE A 247 2.56 -3.13 0.96
CA ILE A 247 3.94 -2.94 1.39
C ILE A 247 3.95 -1.82 2.42
N HIS A 248 4.21 -2.17 3.68
CA HIS A 248 4.29 -1.22 4.79
C HIS A 248 5.73 -0.76 4.94
N VAL A 249 5.94 0.55 4.94
CA VAL A 249 7.27 1.15 5.02
C VAL A 249 7.30 2.18 6.14
N GLN A 250 8.34 2.09 6.94
CA GLN A 250 8.65 3.08 7.97
C GLN A 250 10.14 3.40 7.93
N SER A 251 10.46 4.66 7.76
CA SER A 251 11.84 5.12 7.84
C SER A 251 12.37 5.01 9.26
N VAL A 252 13.61 4.60 9.38
CA VAL A 252 14.31 4.51 10.66
C VAL A 252 15.20 5.74 10.80
N ASP A 253 15.21 6.33 12.00
CA ASP A 253 16.14 7.41 12.33
C ASP A 253 17.59 6.98 12.03
N GLN A 254 18.35 7.87 11.38
CA GLN A 254 19.71 7.55 10.91
C GLN A 254 20.64 7.08 12.03
N LEU A 255 20.56 7.69 13.21
CA LEU A 255 21.38 7.27 14.36
C LEU A 255 20.98 5.89 14.88
N LYS A 256 19.67 5.59 14.88
CA LYS A 256 19.17 4.25 15.23
C LYS A 256 19.58 3.23 14.18
N ALA A 257 19.50 3.56 12.90
CA ALA A 257 19.92 2.71 11.80
C ALA A 257 21.41 2.35 11.91
N ILE A 258 22.27 3.34 12.13
CA ILE A 258 23.72 3.13 12.34
C ILE A 258 23.99 2.22 13.55
N LYS A 259 23.29 2.43 14.68
CA LYS A 259 23.44 1.57 15.86
C LYS A 259 23.01 0.13 15.59
N LEU A 260 21.89 -0.05 14.88
CA LEU A 260 21.39 -1.39 14.52
C LEU A 260 22.40 -2.12 13.61
N ILE A 261 22.91 -1.44 12.58
CA ILE A 261 23.90 -2.00 11.65
C ILE A 261 25.18 -2.37 12.40
N LYS A 262 25.73 -1.46 13.21
CA LYS A 262 26.92 -1.72 14.01
C LYS A 262 26.73 -2.89 14.99
N GLY A 263 25.57 -2.95 15.65
CA GLY A 263 25.22 -4.09 16.52
C GLY A 263 25.18 -5.40 15.75
N LYS A 264 24.58 -5.40 14.56
CA LYS A 264 24.52 -6.59 13.72
C LYS A 264 25.87 -7.06 13.24
N ILE A 265 26.74 -6.13 12.83
CA ILE A 265 28.12 -6.43 12.43
C ILE A 265 28.89 -7.08 13.60
N THR A 266 28.77 -6.50 14.80
CA THR A 266 29.42 -7.04 16.01
C THR A 266 28.92 -8.44 16.35
N ASP A 267 27.63 -8.70 16.20
CA ASP A 267 27.06 -10.03 16.44
C ASP A 267 27.55 -11.06 15.42
N LEU A 268 27.63 -10.67 14.13
CA LEU A 268 28.19 -11.52 13.07
C LEU A 268 29.66 -11.82 13.30
N ASP A 269 30.47 -10.83 13.69
CA ASP A 269 31.88 -11.02 14.05
C ASP A 269 32.04 -12.00 15.22
N ARG A 270 31.19 -11.87 16.25
CA ARG A 270 31.21 -12.78 17.39
C ARG A 270 30.84 -14.20 16.97
N MET A 271 29.79 -14.36 16.18
CA MET A 271 29.38 -15.67 15.63
C MET A 271 30.51 -16.30 14.80
N LYS A 272 31.17 -15.50 13.95
CA LYS A 272 32.33 -15.92 13.14
C LYS A 272 33.45 -16.46 14.02
N ILE A 273 33.80 -15.74 15.08
CA ILE A 273 34.85 -16.16 16.02
C ILE A 273 34.46 -17.46 16.74
N GLU A 274 33.19 -17.59 17.14
CA GLU A 274 32.68 -18.80 17.79
C GLU A 274 32.72 -20.01 16.85
N GLU A 275 32.34 -19.84 15.61
CA GLU A 275 32.38 -20.90 14.58
C GLU A 275 33.82 -21.29 14.25
N GLN A 276 34.72 -20.32 14.13
CA GLN A 276 36.16 -20.62 13.96
C GLN A 276 36.71 -21.43 15.14
N LYS A 277 36.35 -21.05 16.37
CA LYS A 277 36.76 -21.82 17.56
C LYS A 277 36.20 -23.24 17.56
N LYS A 278 34.99 -23.43 17.10
CA LYS A 278 34.35 -24.75 16.96
C LYS A 278 35.03 -25.56 15.85
N ALA A 279 35.32 -24.95 14.69
CA ALA A 279 35.99 -25.57 13.58
C ALA A 279 37.40 -26.04 13.97
N VAL A 280 38.18 -25.20 14.64
CA VAL A 280 39.50 -25.56 15.17
C VAL A 280 39.44 -26.73 16.15
N ARG A 281 38.43 -26.75 17.04
CA ARG A 281 38.21 -27.86 17.98
C ARG A 281 37.80 -29.16 17.31
N SER A 282 37.08 -29.09 16.19
CA SER A 282 36.61 -30.24 15.41
C SER A 282 37.58 -30.66 14.29
N GLY A 283 38.67 -29.93 14.06
CA GLY A 283 39.68 -30.25 13.01
C GLY A 283 39.24 -29.99 11.58
N TYR A 284 38.19 -29.18 11.39
CA TYR A 284 37.69 -28.75 10.06
C TYR A 284 38.13 -27.32 9.77
N ASP A 285 38.68 -27.07 8.58
CA ASP A 285 38.81 -25.72 8.02
C ASP A 285 37.42 -25.28 7.51
N MET A 286 36.85 -24.27 8.16
CA MET A 286 35.61 -23.63 7.66
C MET A 286 35.96 -22.38 6.86
N GLU A 287 35.60 -22.38 5.58
CA GLU A 287 35.50 -21.15 4.80
C GLU A 287 34.31 -20.33 5.37
N ILE A 288 34.63 -19.20 5.97
CA ILE A 288 33.64 -18.34 6.58
C ILE A 288 33.15 -17.34 5.58
N ILE A 289 31.86 -17.15 5.55
CA ILE A 289 31.06 -16.32 4.68
C ILE A 289 31.52 -14.84 4.79
N PRO A 290 32.42 -14.34 3.93
CA PRO A 290 32.80 -12.92 3.92
C PRO A 290 31.66 -12.02 3.41
N SER A 291 30.72 -12.59 2.65
CA SER A 291 29.62 -11.85 2.00
C SER A 291 28.66 -11.19 2.99
N ASP A 292 28.36 -11.81 4.13
CA ASP A 292 27.39 -11.26 5.09
C ASP A 292 27.92 -10.02 5.83
N LEU A 293 29.23 -9.96 6.08
CA LEU A 293 29.86 -8.79 6.68
C LEU A 293 29.95 -7.61 5.72
N ALA A 294 30.21 -7.88 4.44
CA ALA A 294 30.27 -6.85 3.41
C ALA A 294 28.90 -6.21 3.14
N THR A 295 27.81 -6.98 3.26
CA THR A 295 26.44 -6.51 3.04
C THR A 295 25.99 -5.48 4.07
N TYR A 296 26.52 -5.52 5.31
CA TYR A 296 26.15 -4.60 6.40
C TYR A 296 27.15 -3.45 6.58
N GLY A 297 28.31 -3.48 5.93
CA GLY A 297 29.40 -2.50 6.09
C GLY A 297 29.55 -1.49 4.97
N GLY A 298 28.77 -1.61 3.87
CA GLY A 298 28.83 -0.77 2.70
C GLY A 298 27.95 0.47 2.75
#